data_65356dffc95b9dc47d70c98fa0def050
#
_entry.id   65356dffc95b9dc47d70c98fa0def050
#
_cell.length_a   1.000
_cell.length_b   1.000
_cell.length_c   1.000
_cell.angle_alpha   90.00
_cell.angle_beta   90.00
_cell.angle_gamma   90.00
#
_symmetry.space_group_name_H-M   'P 1'
#
loop_
_entity.id
_entity.type
_entity.pdbx_description
1 polymer ?
#
loop_
_entity_poly.entity_id
_entity_poly.type
_entity_poly.pdbx_seq_one_letter_code
_entity_poly.pdbx_strand_id
1 'polypeptide(L)'
;FQLSCKVSAKRLFPNFSFIDSPFNLQYYKPGHPETEVSYMGCRTRVMGNVYDPSQEIANGRGNLSFTSINLPRLAIESHGDEALFYEKLKDMMELVIGQLDDRFAIQSKKRVYNFPFLMGQGVWLDSEKLGPSDEVGEVLKHGTLSIGFIGLAETLISLYGHHHGESDAMQEKGLAIVQYMRQYLDARSERTHMNLSLIHISEPTRPISI
;
A
#
# COMPACT_ATOMS: atom_id res chain seq x y z
N PHE A 1 -8.36 -11.42 25.24
CA PHE A 1 -7.08 -11.27 24.52
C PHE A 1 -6.49 -12.63 24.10
N GLN A 2 -6.20 -13.56 25.05
CA GLN A 2 -5.58 -14.86 24.71
C GLN A 2 -6.37 -15.68 23.70
N LEU A 3 -7.72 -15.72 23.81
CA LEU A 3 -8.56 -16.42 22.85
C LEU A 3 -8.45 -15.80 21.45
N SER A 4 -8.47 -14.46 21.36
CA SER A 4 -8.32 -13.75 20.10
C SER A 4 -6.97 -14.04 19.45
N CYS A 5 -5.88 -14.05 20.24
CA CYS A 5 -4.55 -14.42 19.72
C CYS A 5 -4.51 -15.87 19.21
N LYS A 6 -5.12 -16.82 19.93
CA LYS A 6 -5.21 -18.24 19.49
C LYS A 6 -6.00 -18.39 18.18
N VAL A 7 -7.10 -17.64 18.04
CA VAL A 7 -7.90 -17.66 16.83
C VAL A 7 -7.13 -17.04 15.69
N SER A 8 -6.50 -15.88 15.90
CA SER A 8 -5.70 -15.20 14.89
C SER A 8 -4.53 -16.06 14.41
N ALA A 9 -3.83 -16.74 15.31
CA ALA A 9 -2.73 -17.66 14.95
C ALA A 9 -3.19 -18.84 14.08
N LYS A 10 -4.43 -19.29 14.22
CA LYS A 10 -4.99 -20.42 13.44
C LYS A 10 -5.68 -20.00 12.15
N ARG A 11 -6.26 -18.81 12.12
CA ARG A 11 -7.17 -18.36 11.05
C ARG A 11 -6.74 -17.09 10.35
N LEU A 12 -5.63 -16.46 10.79
CA LEU A 12 -5.16 -15.13 10.34
C LEU A 12 -6.21 -14.03 10.54
N PHE A 13 -7.15 -14.23 11.43
CA PHE A 13 -8.24 -13.33 11.77
C PHE A 13 -8.66 -13.53 13.23
N PRO A 14 -9.01 -12.47 14.01
CA PRO A 14 -9.05 -11.06 13.62
C PRO A 14 -7.67 -10.41 13.45
N ASN A 15 -7.61 -9.32 12.71
CA ASN A 15 -6.45 -8.44 12.67
C ASN A 15 -6.47 -7.51 13.89
N PHE A 16 -5.30 -7.24 14.45
CA PHE A 16 -5.14 -6.31 15.57
C PHE A 16 -4.47 -5.03 15.10
N SER A 17 -4.95 -3.90 15.62
CA SER A 17 -4.28 -2.61 15.50
C SER A 17 -3.89 -2.12 16.89
N PHE A 18 -2.65 -1.71 17.04
CA PHE A 18 -2.12 -1.10 18.26
C PHE A 18 -2.08 0.41 18.06
N ILE A 19 -3.22 1.07 18.32
CA ILE A 19 -3.38 2.50 18.05
C ILE A 19 -2.45 3.37 18.90
N ASP A 20 -2.04 2.89 20.05
CA ASP A 20 -1.10 3.51 20.99
C ASP A 20 0.38 3.20 20.71
N SER A 21 0.68 2.44 19.66
CA SER A 21 2.06 2.18 19.26
C SER A 21 2.73 3.44 18.68
N PRO A 22 4.05 3.63 18.85
CA PRO A 22 4.77 4.78 18.30
C PRO A 22 4.56 4.96 16.79
N PHE A 23 4.44 3.84 16.06
CA PHE A 23 4.18 3.84 14.63
C PHE A 23 2.83 4.46 14.25
N ASN A 24 1.80 4.31 15.09
CA ASN A 24 0.49 4.90 14.87
C ASN A 24 0.40 6.32 15.46
N LEU A 25 1.06 6.56 16.60
CA LEU A 25 1.03 7.84 17.28
C LEU A 25 1.78 8.97 16.55
N GLN A 26 2.65 8.65 15.58
CA GLN A 26 3.44 9.67 14.87
C GLN A 26 2.58 10.74 14.17
N TYR A 27 1.34 10.42 13.80
CA TYR A 27 0.40 11.35 13.14
C TYR A 27 -0.65 11.89 14.10
N TYR A 28 -0.83 11.26 15.26
CA TYR A 28 -1.88 11.63 16.20
C TYR A 28 -1.59 12.97 16.87
N LYS A 29 -2.59 13.85 16.86
CA LYS A 29 -2.55 15.16 17.54
C LYS A 29 -3.65 15.18 18.61
N PRO A 30 -3.32 15.32 19.90
CA PRO A 30 -4.31 15.40 20.97
C PRO A 30 -5.34 16.51 20.70
N GLY A 31 -6.62 16.21 20.87
CA GLY A 31 -7.71 17.14 20.57
C GLY A 31 -8.16 17.16 19.10
N HIS A 32 -7.49 16.38 18.23
CA HIS A 32 -7.77 16.26 16.80
C HIS A 32 -8.11 14.81 16.43
N PRO A 33 -9.34 14.33 16.70
CA PRO A 33 -9.72 12.94 16.48
C PRO A 33 -9.62 12.51 15.00
N GLU A 34 -9.68 13.46 14.06
CA GLU A 34 -9.47 13.22 12.64
C GLU A 34 -8.06 12.72 12.30
N THR A 35 -7.09 12.93 13.21
CA THR A 35 -5.70 12.47 13.05
C THR A 35 -5.47 11.08 13.63
N GLU A 36 -6.48 10.46 14.24
CA GLU A 36 -6.35 9.10 14.75
C GLU A 36 -6.27 8.10 13.58
N VAL A 37 -5.43 7.07 13.76
CA VAL A 37 -5.23 6.08 12.71
C VAL A 37 -6.52 5.31 12.40
N SER A 38 -6.79 5.15 11.12
CA SER A 38 -7.89 4.34 10.61
C SER A 38 -7.38 3.40 9.51
N TYR A 39 -7.98 2.23 9.42
CA TYR A 39 -7.62 1.21 8.45
C TYR A 39 -8.72 1.04 7.42
N MET A 40 -8.32 1.00 6.14
CA MET A 40 -9.20 0.60 5.04
C MET A 40 -9.07 -0.90 4.80
N GLY A 41 -10.20 -1.57 4.65
CA GLY A 41 -10.22 -3.02 4.52
C GLY A 41 -9.54 -3.69 5.72
N CYS A 42 -8.64 -4.64 5.44
CA CYS A 42 -8.05 -5.45 6.52
C CYS A 42 -6.78 -4.84 7.13
N ARG A 43 -5.97 -4.12 6.37
CA ARG A 43 -4.60 -3.76 6.79
C ARG A 43 -4.05 -2.47 6.17
N THR A 44 -4.75 -1.84 5.25
CA THR A 44 -4.27 -0.63 4.60
C THR A 44 -4.49 0.58 5.50
N ARG A 45 -3.41 1.26 5.84
CA ARG A 45 -3.41 2.51 6.59
C ARG A 45 -3.01 3.65 5.67
N VAL A 46 -3.84 4.69 5.62
CA VAL A 46 -3.57 5.90 4.85
C VAL A 46 -3.57 7.07 5.82
N MET A 47 -2.40 7.63 6.11
CA MET A 47 -2.21 8.77 7.01
C MET A 47 -1.43 9.88 6.33
N GLY A 48 -0.19 9.63 5.92
CA GLY A 48 0.63 10.61 5.22
C GLY A 48 -0.04 11.12 3.93
N ASN A 49 0.11 12.40 3.66
CA ASN A 49 -0.44 13.05 2.48
C ASN A 49 0.64 13.90 1.80
N VAL A 50 1.35 13.32 0.85
CA VAL A 50 2.44 14.00 0.14
C VAL A 50 1.91 15.14 -0.74
N TYR A 51 0.68 14.99 -1.23
CA TYR A 51 0.01 16.04 -2.00
C TYR A 51 -0.33 17.26 -1.13
N ASP A 52 -0.86 17.03 0.06
CA ASP A 52 -1.18 18.11 1.02
C ASP A 52 -0.76 17.69 2.44
N PRO A 53 0.47 18.02 2.86
CA PRO A 53 0.97 17.67 4.19
C PRO A 53 0.22 18.34 5.35
N SER A 54 -0.63 19.33 5.10
CA SER A 54 -1.48 19.93 6.12
C SER A 54 -2.69 19.05 6.49
N GLN A 55 -3.02 18.09 5.62
CA GLN A 55 -4.16 17.18 5.75
C GLN A 55 -3.72 15.71 5.84
N GLU A 56 -2.89 15.43 6.84
CA GLU A 56 -2.47 14.05 7.18
C GLU A 56 -3.52 13.38 8.07
N ILE A 57 -4.67 13.12 7.47
CA ILE A 57 -5.83 12.50 8.13
C ILE A 57 -6.25 11.23 7.40
N ALA A 58 -6.96 10.33 8.08
CA ALA A 58 -7.48 9.10 7.47
C ALA A 58 -8.85 9.31 6.83
N ASN A 59 -9.67 10.21 7.37
CA ASN A 59 -11.04 10.44 6.94
C ASN A 59 -11.11 11.12 5.57
N GLY A 60 -12.11 10.76 4.77
CA GLY A 60 -12.34 11.36 3.46
C GLY A 60 -11.30 11.01 2.40
N ARG A 61 -10.45 10.03 2.65
CA ARG A 61 -9.39 9.57 1.76
C ARG A 61 -9.53 8.07 1.50
N GLY A 62 -8.87 7.58 0.46
CA GLY A 62 -8.98 6.17 0.13
C GLY A 62 -7.94 5.70 -0.88
N ASN A 63 -7.96 4.40 -1.15
CA ASN A 63 -7.14 3.77 -2.16
C ASN A 63 -7.84 3.88 -3.52
N LEU A 64 -7.20 4.52 -4.48
CA LEU A 64 -7.77 4.76 -5.82
C LEU A 64 -7.60 3.55 -6.73
N SER A 65 -6.44 2.95 -6.67
CA SER A 65 -6.09 1.79 -7.48
C SER A 65 -4.90 1.06 -6.89
N PHE A 66 -4.78 -0.23 -7.20
CA PHE A 66 -3.62 -1.02 -6.84
C PHE A 66 -3.24 -2.00 -7.96
N THR A 67 -1.96 -2.37 -7.98
CA THR A 67 -1.42 -3.44 -8.84
C THR A 67 -0.37 -4.19 -8.05
N SER A 68 -0.32 -5.53 -8.18
CA SER A 68 0.60 -6.38 -7.43
C SER A 68 1.70 -6.94 -8.30
N ILE A 69 2.92 -6.95 -7.77
CA ILE A 69 4.11 -7.53 -8.38
C ILE A 69 4.26 -8.97 -7.91
N ASN A 70 4.46 -9.89 -8.84
CA ASN A 70 4.79 -11.28 -8.57
C ASN A 70 6.32 -11.41 -8.43
N LEU A 71 6.82 -11.23 -7.19
CA LEU A 71 8.26 -11.30 -6.90
C LEU A 71 8.87 -12.69 -7.21
N PRO A 72 8.22 -13.84 -6.89
CA PRO A 72 8.74 -15.16 -7.24
C PRO A 72 9.05 -15.32 -8.74
N ARG A 73 8.20 -14.79 -9.61
CA ARG A 73 8.45 -14.84 -11.04
C ARG A 73 9.76 -14.14 -11.41
N LEU A 74 10.01 -12.94 -10.86
CA LEU A 74 11.23 -12.18 -11.12
C LEU A 74 12.46 -12.94 -10.61
N ALA A 75 12.36 -13.58 -9.45
CA ALA A 75 13.44 -14.38 -8.87
C ALA A 75 13.74 -15.62 -9.71
N ILE A 76 12.73 -16.35 -10.17
CA ILE A 76 12.90 -17.50 -11.07
C ILE A 76 13.58 -17.07 -12.38
N GLU A 77 13.12 -16.00 -12.98
CA GLU A 77 13.68 -15.45 -14.23
C GLU A 77 15.10 -14.87 -14.06
N SER A 78 15.54 -14.66 -12.83
CA SER A 78 16.90 -14.19 -12.51
C SER A 78 17.90 -15.33 -12.29
N HIS A 79 17.45 -16.58 -12.25
CA HIS A 79 18.31 -17.78 -12.13
C HIS A 79 19.34 -17.72 -10.98
N GLY A 80 18.96 -17.10 -9.85
CA GLY A 80 19.83 -16.92 -8.68
C GLY A 80 20.77 -15.70 -8.76
N ASP A 81 20.72 -14.93 -9.84
CA ASP A 81 21.46 -13.67 -9.95
C ASP A 81 20.71 -12.54 -9.25
N GLU A 82 21.24 -12.10 -8.10
CA GLU A 82 20.66 -11.03 -7.28
C GLU A 82 20.66 -9.68 -8.02
N ALA A 83 21.71 -9.36 -8.78
CA ALA A 83 21.78 -8.11 -9.51
C ALA A 83 20.72 -8.04 -10.61
N LEU A 84 20.56 -9.12 -11.37
CA LEU A 84 19.52 -9.25 -12.40
C LEU A 84 18.11 -9.22 -11.78
N PHE A 85 17.93 -9.77 -10.58
CA PHE A 85 16.65 -9.68 -9.87
C PHE A 85 16.27 -8.24 -9.58
N TYR A 86 17.19 -7.42 -9.04
CA TYR A 86 16.92 -6.01 -8.74
C TYR A 86 16.71 -5.18 -10.02
N GLU A 87 17.40 -5.49 -11.10
CA GLU A 87 17.16 -4.85 -12.41
C GLU A 87 15.72 -5.11 -12.87
N LYS A 88 15.30 -6.38 -12.91
CA LYS A 88 13.93 -6.77 -13.27
C LYS A 88 12.87 -6.20 -12.32
N LEU A 89 13.18 -6.13 -11.02
CA LEU A 89 12.28 -5.53 -10.04
C LEU A 89 12.08 -4.05 -10.31
N LYS A 90 13.13 -3.32 -10.62
CA LYS A 90 13.06 -1.91 -11.00
C LYS A 90 12.19 -1.69 -12.23
N ASP A 91 12.42 -2.47 -13.29
CA ASP A 91 11.65 -2.38 -14.54
C ASP A 91 10.16 -2.68 -14.29
N MET A 92 9.87 -3.69 -13.46
CA MET A 92 8.51 -4.03 -13.08
C MET A 92 7.85 -2.93 -12.25
N MET A 93 8.58 -2.29 -11.35
CA MET A 93 8.05 -1.15 -10.57
C MET A 93 7.72 0.03 -11.48
N GLU A 94 8.58 0.37 -12.45
CA GLU A 94 8.28 1.43 -13.42
C GLU A 94 7.03 1.11 -14.26
N LEU A 95 6.90 -0.14 -14.72
CA LEU A 95 5.72 -0.59 -15.45
C LEU A 95 4.44 -0.45 -14.63
N VAL A 96 4.47 -0.88 -13.37
CA VAL A 96 3.32 -0.82 -12.45
C VAL A 96 2.95 0.61 -12.12
N ILE A 97 3.94 1.48 -11.88
CA ILE A 97 3.71 2.91 -11.64
C ILE A 97 3.07 3.55 -12.87
N GLY A 98 3.61 3.31 -14.07
CA GLY A 98 3.02 3.81 -15.32
C GLY A 98 1.57 3.39 -15.49
N GLN A 99 1.24 2.13 -15.19
CA GLN A 99 -0.13 1.64 -15.22
C GLN A 99 -1.05 2.34 -14.20
N LEU A 100 -0.55 2.65 -13.02
CA LEU A 100 -1.31 3.37 -12.00
C LEU A 100 -1.51 4.84 -12.38
N ASP A 101 -0.49 5.46 -12.98
CA ASP A 101 -0.58 6.83 -13.51
C ASP A 101 -1.64 6.92 -14.64
N ASP A 102 -1.68 5.96 -15.55
CA ASP A 102 -2.71 5.88 -16.61
C ASP A 102 -4.12 5.74 -16.01
N ARG A 103 -4.28 4.88 -15.01
CA ARG A 103 -5.57 4.72 -14.31
C ARG A 103 -5.99 6.00 -13.59
N PHE A 104 -5.04 6.66 -12.94
CA PHE A 104 -5.28 7.96 -12.31
C PHE A 104 -5.73 9.00 -13.34
N ALA A 105 -5.04 9.09 -14.48
CA ALA A 105 -5.39 10.03 -15.56
C ALA A 105 -6.80 9.80 -16.11
N ILE A 106 -7.24 8.52 -16.21
CA ILE A 106 -8.61 8.17 -16.61
C ILE A 106 -9.64 8.57 -15.55
N GLN A 107 -9.32 8.29 -14.27
CA GLN A 107 -10.22 8.60 -13.15
C GLN A 107 -10.36 10.11 -12.95
N SER A 108 -9.27 10.86 -13.11
CA SER A 108 -9.22 12.32 -12.92
C SER A 108 -10.16 13.09 -13.84
N LYS A 109 -10.43 12.55 -15.04
CA LYS A 109 -11.37 13.13 -16.02
C LYS A 109 -12.84 12.82 -15.72
N LYS A 110 -13.12 12.02 -14.72
CA LYS A 110 -14.50 11.78 -14.28
C LYS A 110 -15.02 13.01 -13.55
N ARG A 111 -16.33 13.13 -13.50
CA ARG A 111 -17.03 14.27 -12.91
C ARG A 111 -17.71 13.88 -11.61
N VAL A 112 -18.01 14.85 -10.77
CA VAL A 112 -18.69 14.67 -9.48
C VAL A 112 -19.96 13.82 -9.64
N TYR A 113 -20.77 14.06 -10.67
CA TYR A 113 -21.99 13.28 -10.90
C TYR A 113 -21.75 11.78 -11.18
N ASN A 114 -20.53 11.36 -11.54
CA ASN A 114 -20.20 9.95 -11.67
C ASN A 114 -20.02 9.26 -10.30
N PHE A 115 -19.85 10.05 -9.22
CA PHE A 115 -19.65 9.59 -7.86
C PHE A 115 -20.62 10.30 -6.91
N PRO A 116 -21.96 10.09 -7.07
CA PRO A 116 -22.99 10.89 -6.39
C PRO A 116 -22.91 10.80 -4.87
N PHE A 117 -22.47 9.68 -4.32
CA PHE A 117 -22.27 9.51 -2.88
C PHE A 117 -20.92 10.07 -2.42
N LEU A 118 -19.82 9.60 -3.02
CA LEU A 118 -18.48 9.89 -2.53
C LEU A 118 -18.10 11.37 -2.71
N MET A 119 -18.40 11.93 -3.87
CA MET A 119 -18.09 13.32 -4.23
C MET A 119 -19.28 14.23 -4.04
N GLY A 120 -20.48 13.79 -4.46
CA GLY A 120 -21.68 14.62 -4.44
C GLY A 120 -22.24 14.92 -3.05
N GLN A 121 -21.86 14.13 -2.02
CA GLN A 121 -22.25 14.36 -0.62
C GLN A 121 -21.07 14.83 0.26
N GLY A 122 -19.94 15.21 -0.32
CA GLY A 122 -18.80 15.73 0.44
C GLY A 122 -18.11 14.69 1.33
N VAL A 123 -18.20 13.38 0.98
CA VAL A 123 -17.56 12.30 1.76
C VAL A 123 -16.07 12.24 1.49
N TRP A 124 -15.67 12.52 0.24
CA TRP A 124 -14.26 12.59 -0.13
C TRP A 124 -13.69 13.96 0.22
N LEU A 125 -12.47 13.98 0.72
CA LEU A 125 -11.77 15.19 1.17
C LEU A 125 -11.77 16.25 0.05
N ASP A 126 -12.17 17.46 0.40
CA ASP A 126 -12.27 18.64 -0.48
C ASP A 126 -13.33 18.52 -1.61
N SER A 127 -14.09 17.43 -1.68
CA SER A 127 -15.11 17.27 -2.73
C SER A 127 -16.27 18.26 -2.61
N GLU A 128 -16.50 18.84 -1.41
CA GLU A 128 -17.49 19.90 -1.18
C GLU A 128 -17.15 21.21 -1.91
N LYS A 129 -15.89 21.36 -2.37
CA LYS A 129 -15.44 22.52 -3.17
C LYS A 129 -15.83 22.41 -4.65
N LEU A 130 -16.32 21.23 -5.09
CA LEU A 130 -16.62 20.93 -6.49
C LEU A 130 -18.10 21.00 -6.78
N GLY A 131 -18.43 21.53 -7.97
CA GLY A 131 -19.78 21.44 -8.54
C GLY A 131 -20.04 20.09 -9.23
N PRO A 132 -21.35 19.76 -9.50
CA PRO A 132 -21.71 18.46 -10.07
C PRO A 132 -21.03 18.11 -11.42
N SER A 133 -20.68 19.12 -12.21
CA SER A 133 -20.06 18.95 -13.53
C SER A 133 -18.53 19.10 -13.52
N ASP A 134 -17.93 19.37 -12.37
CA ASP A 134 -16.48 19.53 -12.27
C ASP A 134 -15.76 18.17 -12.34
N GLU A 135 -14.55 18.19 -12.86
CA GLU A 135 -13.68 17.01 -12.85
C GLU A 135 -13.12 16.80 -11.44
N VAL A 136 -12.98 15.52 -11.06
CA VAL A 136 -12.55 15.14 -9.70
C VAL A 136 -11.03 15.05 -9.53
N GLY A 137 -10.27 15.36 -10.57
CA GLY A 137 -8.83 15.10 -10.62
C GLY A 137 -8.04 15.71 -9.46
N GLU A 138 -8.31 16.96 -9.11
CA GLU A 138 -7.59 17.63 -8.02
C GLU A 138 -7.83 16.97 -6.66
N VAL A 139 -9.08 16.68 -6.33
CA VAL A 139 -9.41 16.07 -5.03
C VAL A 139 -9.00 14.60 -4.96
N LEU A 140 -8.90 13.90 -6.10
CA LEU A 140 -8.39 12.53 -6.13
C LEU A 140 -6.91 12.44 -5.72
N LYS A 141 -6.11 13.50 -5.82
CA LYS A 141 -4.72 13.52 -5.38
C LYS A 141 -4.55 13.27 -3.87
N HIS A 142 -5.59 13.48 -3.06
CA HIS A 142 -5.60 13.04 -1.67
C HIS A 142 -5.64 11.52 -1.49
N GLY A 143 -6.05 10.80 -2.52
CA GLY A 143 -6.08 9.35 -2.52
C GLY A 143 -4.72 8.71 -2.73
N THR A 144 -4.65 7.39 -2.57
CA THR A 144 -3.41 6.63 -2.65
C THR A 144 -3.45 5.67 -3.85
N LEU A 145 -2.36 5.59 -4.58
CA LEU A 145 -2.07 4.53 -5.55
C LEU A 145 -1.17 3.49 -4.87
N SER A 146 -1.59 2.23 -4.85
CA SER A 146 -0.88 1.20 -4.09
C SER A 146 -0.19 0.21 -5.01
N ILE A 147 1.08 -0.02 -4.74
CA ILE A 147 1.85 -1.11 -5.33
C ILE A 147 1.86 -2.27 -4.34
N GLY A 148 1.27 -3.38 -4.75
CA GLY A 148 1.29 -4.62 -3.99
C GLY A 148 2.46 -5.51 -4.39
N PHE A 149 2.83 -6.43 -3.51
CA PHE A 149 3.70 -7.54 -3.86
C PHE A 149 3.26 -8.82 -3.17
N ILE A 150 3.60 -9.95 -3.76
CA ILE A 150 3.34 -11.29 -3.22
C ILE A 150 4.60 -12.13 -3.25
N GLY A 151 4.64 -13.17 -2.43
CA GLY A 151 5.60 -14.26 -2.54
C GLY A 151 7.01 -13.91 -2.10
N LEU A 152 7.21 -13.08 -1.07
CA LEU A 152 8.56 -12.74 -0.58
C LEU A 152 9.34 -13.99 -0.11
N ALA A 153 8.67 -14.93 0.57
CA ALA A 153 9.31 -16.17 1.03
C ALA A 153 9.80 -17.01 -0.14
N GLU A 154 8.95 -17.22 -1.15
CA GLU A 154 9.25 -17.97 -2.36
C GLU A 154 10.35 -17.29 -3.19
N THR A 155 10.37 -15.98 -3.20
CA THR A 155 11.43 -15.17 -3.83
C THR A 155 12.78 -15.46 -3.20
N LEU A 156 12.86 -15.43 -1.87
CA LEU A 156 14.08 -15.72 -1.14
C LEU A 156 14.54 -17.17 -1.32
N ILE A 157 13.60 -18.13 -1.33
CA ILE A 157 13.92 -19.52 -1.63
C ILE A 157 14.51 -19.65 -3.06
N SER A 158 13.93 -18.96 -4.03
CA SER A 158 14.41 -19.01 -5.42
C SER A 158 15.80 -18.39 -5.58
N LEU A 159 16.10 -17.31 -4.84
CA LEU A 159 17.39 -16.60 -4.93
C LEU A 159 18.48 -17.24 -4.06
N TYR A 160 18.13 -17.70 -2.85
CA TYR A 160 19.11 -18.05 -1.82
C TYR A 160 18.91 -19.46 -1.23
N GLY A 161 17.84 -20.18 -1.60
CA GLY A 161 17.53 -21.51 -1.08
C GLY A 161 16.79 -21.56 0.24
N HIS A 162 16.57 -20.40 0.91
CA HIS A 162 15.95 -20.29 2.23
C HIS A 162 15.02 -19.08 2.31
N HIS A 163 13.97 -19.15 3.14
CA HIS A 163 13.06 -18.01 3.35
C HIS A 163 13.41 -17.19 4.61
N HIS A 164 12.81 -16.01 4.72
CA HIS A 164 13.08 -15.04 5.78
C HIS A 164 12.81 -15.53 7.21
N GLY A 165 12.05 -16.60 7.41
CA GLY A 165 11.77 -17.17 8.73
C GLY A 165 12.80 -18.22 9.19
N GLU A 166 13.81 -18.56 8.38
CA GLU A 166 14.77 -19.61 8.70
C GLU A 166 16.05 -19.11 9.37
N SER A 167 16.41 -17.85 9.15
CA SER A 167 17.58 -17.22 9.77
C SER A 167 17.51 -15.70 9.72
N ASP A 168 18.24 -15.04 10.62
CA ASP A 168 18.35 -13.57 10.67
C ASP A 168 18.93 -13.03 9.35
N ALA A 169 19.92 -13.71 8.76
CA ALA A 169 20.50 -13.31 7.49
C ALA A 169 19.46 -13.32 6.34
N MET A 170 18.57 -14.29 6.31
CA MET A 170 17.50 -14.34 5.30
C MET A 170 16.42 -13.31 5.59
N GLN A 171 16.15 -13.01 6.85
CA GLN A 171 15.26 -11.92 7.23
C GLN A 171 15.83 -10.57 6.76
N GLU A 172 17.12 -10.31 6.93
CA GLU A 172 17.78 -9.11 6.41
C GLU A 172 17.68 -8.98 4.90
N LYS A 173 17.86 -10.08 4.16
CA LYS A 173 17.65 -10.11 2.70
C LYS A 173 16.20 -9.77 2.31
N GLY A 174 15.22 -10.33 3.02
CA GLY A 174 13.81 -10.01 2.81
C GLY A 174 13.49 -8.54 3.08
N LEU A 175 14.01 -8.01 4.20
CA LEU A 175 13.88 -6.59 4.55
C LEU A 175 14.53 -5.69 3.49
N ALA A 176 15.70 -6.07 2.97
CA ALA A 176 16.39 -5.30 1.92
C ALA A 176 15.54 -5.16 0.65
N ILE A 177 14.87 -6.22 0.20
CA ILE A 177 13.96 -6.17 -0.95
C ILE A 177 12.80 -5.20 -0.68
N VAL A 178 12.13 -5.34 0.46
CA VAL A 178 10.98 -4.47 0.82
C VAL A 178 11.44 -3.02 0.97
N GLN A 179 12.59 -2.79 1.59
CA GLN A 179 13.15 -1.45 1.77
C GLN A 179 13.53 -0.80 0.44
N TYR A 180 14.10 -1.56 -0.50
CA TYR A 180 14.38 -1.09 -1.85
C TYR A 180 13.09 -0.61 -2.54
N MET A 181 12.04 -1.42 -2.54
CA MET A 181 10.75 -1.06 -3.11
C MET A 181 10.17 0.19 -2.43
N ARG A 182 10.24 0.26 -1.10
CA ARG A 182 9.74 1.40 -0.33
C ARG A 182 10.47 2.70 -0.67
N GLN A 183 11.79 2.69 -0.65
CA GLN A 183 12.61 3.86 -0.98
C GLN A 183 12.36 4.34 -2.41
N TYR A 184 12.17 3.40 -3.33
CA TYR A 184 11.85 3.72 -4.71
C TYR A 184 10.53 4.47 -4.84
N LEU A 185 9.50 4.01 -4.13
CA LEU A 185 8.18 4.65 -4.13
C LEU A 185 8.17 5.98 -3.39
N ASP A 186 8.88 6.10 -2.29
CA ASP A 186 8.99 7.36 -1.55
C ASP A 186 9.63 8.45 -2.42
N ALA A 187 10.75 8.14 -3.10
CA ALA A 187 11.39 9.05 -4.04
C ALA A 187 10.48 9.43 -5.24
N ARG A 188 9.66 8.47 -5.71
CA ARG A 188 8.68 8.76 -6.76
C ARG A 188 7.56 9.65 -6.26
N SER A 189 7.02 9.39 -5.05
CA SER A 189 5.98 10.21 -4.41
C SER A 189 6.41 11.66 -4.25
N GLU A 190 7.61 11.88 -3.72
CA GLU A 190 8.18 13.23 -3.56
C GLU A 190 8.28 13.98 -4.89
N ARG A 191 8.77 13.31 -5.93
CA ARG A 191 8.96 13.91 -7.26
C ARG A 191 7.64 14.24 -7.96
N THR A 192 6.61 13.43 -7.76
CA THR A 192 5.34 13.57 -8.49
C THR A 192 4.23 14.22 -7.65
N HIS A 193 4.46 14.44 -6.35
CA HIS A 193 3.45 14.89 -5.39
C HIS A 193 2.19 14.01 -5.40
N MET A 194 2.37 12.70 -5.64
CA MET A 194 1.32 11.68 -5.60
C MET A 194 1.53 10.75 -4.41
N ASN A 195 0.45 10.38 -3.75
CA ASN A 195 0.50 9.41 -2.65
C ASN A 195 0.68 7.99 -3.20
N LEU A 196 1.91 7.49 -3.19
CA LEU A 196 2.21 6.09 -3.51
C LEU A 196 2.42 5.30 -2.22
N SER A 197 1.92 4.09 -2.14
CA SER A 197 2.13 3.22 -0.99
C SER A 197 2.52 1.80 -1.40
N LEU A 198 3.33 1.17 -0.55
CA LEU A 198 3.70 -0.23 -0.69
C LEU A 198 2.81 -1.08 0.22
N ILE A 199 2.27 -2.17 -0.30
CA ILE A 199 1.44 -3.08 0.47
C ILE A 199 1.82 -4.55 0.17
N HIS A 200 1.98 -5.35 1.22
CA HIS A 200 2.07 -6.80 1.06
C HIS A 200 0.66 -7.38 0.91
N ILE A 201 0.41 -8.05 -0.20
CA ILE A 201 -0.81 -8.81 -0.42
C ILE A 201 -0.57 -10.21 0.10
N SER A 202 -1.24 -10.58 1.20
CA SER A 202 -1.21 -11.97 1.67
C SER A 202 -2.01 -12.84 0.71
N GLU A 203 -1.37 -13.89 0.23
CA GLU A 203 -2.07 -14.93 -0.50
C GLU A 203 -3.08 -15.63 0.41
N PRO A 204 -4.23 -16.10 -0.13
CA PRO A 204 -5.07 -16.99 0.61
C PRO A 204 -4.24 -18.25 0.93
N THR A 205 -3.91 -18.43 2.19
CA THR A 205 -3.23 -19.63 2.64
C THR A 205 -4.06 -20.84 2.23
N ARG A 206 -3.48 -21.75 1.44
CA ARG A 206 -4.05 -23.08 1.28
C ARG A 206 -4.26 -23.66 2.68
N PRO A 207 -5.40 -24.28 2.96
CA PRO A 207 -5.55 -25.02 4.21
C PRO A 207 -4.37 -25.98 4.29
N ILE A 208 -3.50 -25.79 5.28
CA ILE A 208 -2.49 -26.80 5.57
C ILE A 208 -3.30 -28.00 6.02
N SER A 209 -3.36 -29.01 5.18
CA SER A 209 -3.91 -30.31 5.55
C SER A 209 -3.01 -30.84 6.68
N ILE A 210 -3.56 -30.83 7.89
CA ILE A 210 -2.98 -31.51 9.05
C ILE A 210 -3.40 -32.96 8.97
#